data_a6a927978bfe09b553ded217bd12df2a
#
_entry.id   a6a927978bfe09b553ded217bd12df2a
#
_cell.length_a   1.000
_cell.length_b   1.000
_cell.length_c   1.000
_cell.angle_alpha   90.00
_cell.angle_beta   90.00
_cell.angle_gamma   90.00
#
_symmetry.space_group_name_H-M   'P 1'
#
loop_
_entity.id
_entity.type
_entity.pdbx_description
1 polymer ?
#
loop_
_entity_poly.entity_id
_entity_poly.type
_entity_poly.pdbx_seq_one_letter_code
_entity_poly.pdbx_strand_id
1 'polypeptide(L)'
;LQSEGRAIRPSALDTYDQCPMRFARQYIQRDVADTPGRPARMGIAAHAALAAALWSHKRGLDWAPSMYVVFGREVASGLPMAEVEELQRMMRWWRPPCRPEDLLLVEPCYRHGSDAEPSTEWRPVRLADGTEIWGTPDAIYEDGALMCIYDHKTGRLPSGPDGWAPWIYAKLLAEWCRETRRPLNWPVRVLWRFVRFGEDMGQRELLISREELDWRMYQLMGRMSRIRESIRSGEWACTPNEYCAYCPLWTECPAMSPSEPQTADEVAGAYLAAVAERKRCEAQERELRARLDAMVSVGDEIFHPESQEPMFRVERKRSLRALPLRPESLLALNEIADRHGRSGVDLLRISTSGLDGMADELVEAGVVSATDTVEIRRTSRD
;
A
#
# COMPACT_ATOMS: atom_id res chain seq x y z
N LEU A 1 -3.41 -25.66 11.54
CA LEU A 1 -4.67 -25.11 11.00
C LEU A 1 -5.85 -26.04 11.26
N GLN A 2 -5.66 -27.37 11.30
CA GLN A 2 -6.75 -28.32 11.59
C GLN A 2 -7.10 -28.44 13.09
N SER A 3 -6.20 -28.09 14.01
CA SER A 3 -6.44 -28.26 15.45
C SER A 3 -7.26 -27.14 16.12
N GLU A 4 -7.51 -26.01 15.45
CA GLU A 4 -8.22 -24.87 16.03
C GLU A 4 -9.28 -24.21 15.12
N GLY A 5 -9.60 -24.77 13.95
CA GLY A 5 -10.70 -24.27 13.10
C GLY A 5 -10.56 -22.80 12.65
N ARG A 6 -9.34 -22.27 12.57
CA ARG A 6 -9.15 -20.86 12.20
C ARG A 6 -9.04 -20.69 10.68
N ALA A 7 -9.86 -19.80 10.17
CA ALA A 7 -9.84 -19.41 8.78
C ALA A 7 -8.52 -18.67 8.42
N ILE A 8 -8.00 -18.93 7.22
CA ILE A 8 -6.80 -18.26 6.73
C ILE A 8 -7.12 -16.84 6.23
N ARG A 9 -6.24 -15.89 6.53
CA ARG A 9 -6.39 -14.49 6.13
C ARG A 9 -5.46 -14.15 4.97
N PRO A 10 -5.79 -13.13 4.16
CA PRO A 10 -4.94 -12.67 3.08
C PRO A 10 -3.49 -12.41 3.50
N SER A 11 -3.29 -11.67 4.60
CA SER A 11 -1.95 -11.33 5.09
C SER A 11 -1.10 -12.55 5.46
N ALA A 12 -1.72 -13.63 5.94
CA ALA A 12 -1.02 -14.87 6.22
C ALA A 12 -0.54 -15.56 4.93
N LEU A 13 -1.36 -15.54 3.88
CA LEU A 13 -1.00 -16.07 2.57
C LEU A 13 0.10 -15.24 1.90
N ASP A 14 -0.01 -13.92 1.98
CA ASP A 14 1.02 -13.02 1.46
C ASP A 14 2.36 -13.24 2.19
N THR A 15 2.32 -13.48 3.52
CA THR A 15 3.52 -13.86 4.29
C THR A 15 4.09 -15.19 3.86
N TYR A 16 3.24 -16.20 3.58
CA TYR A 16 3.69 -17.49 3.06
C TYR A 16 4.36 -17.35 1.69
N ASP A 17 3.78 -16.55 0.81
CA ASP A 17 4.32 -16.31 -0.52
C ASP A 17 5.66 -15.58 -0.48
N GLN A 18 5.85 -14.69 0.49
CA GLN A 18 7.13 -14.04 0.72
C GLN A 18 8.17 -15.00 1.30
N CYS A 19 7.82 -15.75 2.35
CA CYS A 19 8.72 -16.66 3.03
C CYS A 19 7.94 -17.71 3.84
N PRO A 20 7.92 -18.99 3.41
CA PRO A 20 7.27 -20.08 4.15
C PRO A 20 7.75 -20.24 5.59
N MET A 21 9.05 -20.07 5.86
CA MET A 21 9.61 -20.13 7.22
C MET A 21 9.02 -19.02 8.11
N ARG A 22 8.94 -17.78 7.62
CA ARG A 22 8.33 -16.68 8.37
C ARG A 22 6.85 -16.96 8.67
N PHE A 23 6.12 -17.46 7.69
CA PHE A 23 4.73 -17.88 7.88
C PHE A 23 4.62 -18.96 8.96
N ALA A 24 5.46 -19.97 8.94
CA ALA A 24 5.46 -21.05 9.94
C ALA A 24 5.62 -20.51 11.35
N ARG A 25 6.63 -19.67 11.57
CA ARG A 25 6.96 -19.09 12.88
C ARG A 25 5.87 -18.14 13.40
N GLN A 26 5.28 -17.32 12.51
CA GLN A 26 4.24 -16.35 12.91
C GLN A 26 2.85 -16.97 13.07
N TYR A 27 2.45 -17.88 12.19
CA TYR A 27 1.06 -18.34 12.11
C TYR A 27 0.84 -19.78 12.57
N ILE A 28 1.85 -20.65 12.50
CA ILE A 28 1.74 -22.06 12.90
C ILE A 28 2.32 -22.25 14.31
N GLN A 29 3.60 -21.94 14.50
CA GLN A 29 4.31 -22.10 15.77
C GLN A 29 3.99 -20.98 16.76
N ARG A 30 3.77 -19.75 16.27
CA ARG A 30 3.43 -18.56 17.04
C ARG A 30 4.46 -18.20 18.10
N ASP A 31 5.71 -18.53 17.84
CA ASP A 31 6.84 -18.24 18.72
C ASP A 31 7.50 -16.89 18.38
N VAL A 32 7.07 -16.25 17.28
CA VAL A 32 7.48 -14.90 16.89
C VAL A 32 6.27 -13.98 16.92
N ALA A 33 6.32 -13.01 17.82
CA ALA A 33 5.29 -11.99 17.90
C ALA A 33 5.36 -11.06 16.69
N ASP A 34 4.23 -10.84 16.05
CA ASP A 34 4.07 -9.77 15.06
C ASP A 34 3.91 -8.44 15.83
N THR A 35 5.03 -7.87 16.25
CA THR A 35 5.00 -6.57 16.94
C THR A 35 4.79 -5.48 15.89
N PRO A 36 3.65 -4.78 15.92
CA PRO A 36 3.36 -3.76 14.93
C PRO A 36 4.43 -2.67 14.92
N GLY A 37 5.17 -2.58 13.84
CA GLY A 37 6.07 -1.46 13.61
C GLY A 37 5.30 -0.14 13.41
N ARG A 38 6.01 0.98 13.31
CA ARG A 38 5.41 2.31 13.08
C ARG A 38 4.36 2.33 11.94
N PRO A 39 4.64 1.80 10.73
CA PRO A 39 3.65 1.81 9.64
C PRO A 39 2.37 1.07 9.99
N ALA A 40 2.47 -0.07 10.70
CA ALA A 40 1.32 -0.88 11.09
C ALA A 40 0.46 -0.18 12.16
N ARG A 41 1.07 0.47 13.17
CA ARG A 41 0.33 1.27 14.17
C ARG A 41 -0.44 2.41 13.52
N MET A 42 0.21 3.14 12.60
CA MET A 42 -0.47 4.20 11.84
C MET A 42 -1.62 3.66 10.99
N GLY A 43 -1.44 2.49 10.36
CA GLY A 43 -2.49 1.79 9.64
C GLY A 43 -3.69 1.48 10.53
N ILE A 44 -3.47 0.87 11.69
CA ILE A 44 -4.53 0.53 12.66
C ILE A 44 -5.32 1.79 13.07
N ALA A 45 -4.62 2.86 13.45
CA ALA A 45 -5.28 4.11 13.86
C ALA A 45 -6.07 4.77 12.72
N ALA A 46 -5.54 4.76 11.50
CA ALA A 46 -6.25 5.27 10.32
C ALA A 46 -7.51 4.45 10.04
N HIS A 47 -7.42 3.12 9.98
CA HIS A 47 -8.57 2.26 9.73
C HIS A 47 -9.66 2.42 10.80
N ALA A 48 -9.29 2.49 12.08
CA ALA A 48 -10.25 2.71 13.15
C ALA A 48 -11.03 4.03 12.99
N ALA A 49 -10.33 5.12 12.67
CA ALA A 49 -10.96 6.43 12.46
C ALA A 49 -11.86 6.43 11.21
N LEU A 50 -11.41 5.84 10.12
CA LEU A 50 -12.14 5.78 8.85
C LEU A 50 -13.35 4.83 8.93
N ALA A 51 -13.26 3.73 9.68
CA ALA A 51 -14.40 2.85 9.96
C ALA A 51 -15.50 3.59 10.73
N ALA A 52 -15.14 4.39 11.73
CA ALA A 52 -16.12 5.21 12.47
C ALA A 52 -16.81 6.23 11.54
N ALA A 53 -16.07 6.82 10.60
CA ALA A 53 -16.62 7.70 9.58
C ALA A 53 -17.60 6.97 8.65
N LEU A 54 -17.23 5.80 8.15
CA LEU A 54 -18.09 4.98 7.29
C LEU A 54 -19.37 4.54 8.01
N TRP A 55 -19.30 4.15 9.29
CA TRP A 55 -20.46 3.81 10.08
C TRP A 55 -21.42 4.98 10.27
N SER A 56 -20.90 6.19 10.53
CA SER A 56 -21.74 7.40 10.65
C SER A 56 -22.37 7.75 9.31
N HIS A 57 -21.58 7.68 8.22
CA HIS A 57 -22.08 7.90 6.88
C HIS A 57 -23.20 6.94 6.49
N LYS A 58 -23.03 5.64 6.76
CA LYS A 58 -24.08 4.61 6.52
C LYS A 58 -25.39 4.92 7.22
N ARG A 59 -25.35 5.59 8.38
CA ARG A 59 -26.53 6.01 9.14
C ARG A 59 -27.10 7.36 8.70
N GLY A 60 -26.57 7.95 7.63
CA GLY A 60 -26.95 9.28 7.16
C GLY A 60 -26.51 10.42 8.08
N LEU A 61 -25.54 10.17 8.97
CA LEU A 61 -24.99 11.17 9.88
C LEU A 61 -23.74 11.84 9.27
N ASP A 62 -23.38 13.02 9.78
CA ASP A 62 -22.10 13.63 9.46
C ASP A 62 -20.97 12.70 9.93
N TRP A 63 -20.12 12.31 9.00
CA TRP A 63 -19.05 11.35 9.24
C TRP A 63 -17.81 11.98 9.88
N ALA A 64 -17.56 13.28 9.67
CA ALA A 64 -16.33 13.93 10.09
C ALA A 64 -16.16 13.96 11.63
N PRO A 65 -17.18 14.31 12.46
CA PRO A 65 -17.04 14.28 13.92
C PRO A 65 -16.64 12.90 14.44
N SER A 66 -17.27 11.83 13.94
CA SER A 66 -16.98 10.46 14.39
C SER A 66 -15.55 10.03 14.11
N MET A 67 -15.05 10.38 12.93
CA MET A 67 -13.66 10.14 12.55
C MET A 67 -12.69 10.81 13.52
N TYR A 68 -12.91 12.08 13.83
CA TYR A 68 -12.01 12.84 14.72
C TYR A 68 -12.09 12.40 16.19
N VAL A 69 -13.24 11.95 16.66
CA VAL A 69 -13.39 11.39 18.03
C VAL A 69 -12.56 10.12 18.19
N VAL A 70 -12.65 9.18 17.23
CA VAL A 70 -11.87 7.94 17.28
C VAL A 70 -10.39 8.24 17.11
N PHE A 71 -10.04 9.11 16.18
CA PHE A 71 -8.68 9.57 16.01
C PHE A 71 -8.09 10.15 17.31
N GLY A 72 -8.84 11.00 18.03
CA GLY A 72 -8.41 11.54 19.31
C GLY A 72 -8.12 10.47 20.36
N ARG A 73 -8.90 9.37 20.38
CA ARG A 73 -8.63 8.21 21.27
C ARG A 73 -7.33 7.49 20.89
N GLU A 74 -7.09 7.27 19.60
CA GLU A 74 -5.85 6.64 19.13
C GLU A 74 -4.62 7.49 19.44
N VAL A 75 -4.74 8.83 19.32
CA VAL A 75 -3.71 9.78 19.74
C VAL A 75 -3.47 9.68 21.25
N ALA A 76 -4.52 9.64 22.05
CA ALA A 76 -4.41 9.51 23.51
C ALA A 76 -3.80 8.19 23.95
N SER A 77 -3.81 7.15 23.10
CA SER A 77 -3.16 5.86 23.34
C SER A 77 -1.63 5.88 23.18
N GLY A 78 -1.03 7.03 22.83
CA GLY A 78 0.42 7.24 22.86
C GLY A 78 1.10 7.26 21.48
N LEU A 79 0.38 7.62 20.41
CA LEU A 79 1.02 7.89 19.12
C LEU A 79 1.97 9.09 19.21
N PRO A 80 3.20 9.00 18.69
CA PRO A 80 4.12 10.14 18.61
C PRO A 80 3.52 11.28 17.76
N MET A 81 3.79 12.55 18.15
CA MET A 81 3.23 13.73 17.46
C MET A 81 3.45 13.74 15.95
N ALA A 82 4.63 13.32 15.48
CA ALA A 82 4.90 13.25 14.03
C ALA A 82 3.96 12.24 13.30
N GLU A 83 3.53 11.18 13.98
CA GLU A 83 2.57 10.21 13.45
C GLU A 83 1.15 10.78 13.48
N VAL A 84 0.82 11.54 14.51
CA VAL A 84 -0.46 12.28 14.63
C VAL A 84 -0.64 13.26 13.48
N GLU A 85 0.37 14.09 13.20
CA GLU A 85 0.34 15.06 12.11
C GLU A 85 0.21 14.38 10.73
N GLU A 86 0.90 13.25 10.56
CA GLU A 86 0.82 12.47 9.32
C GLU A 86 -0.59 11.89 9.13
N LEU A 87 -1.18 11.33 10.19
CA LEU A 87 -2.57 10.82 10.17
C LEU A 87 -3.59 11.93 9.90
N GLN A 88 -3.43 13.10 10.52
CA GLN A 88 -4.30 14.26 10.25
C GLN A 88 -4.28 14.66 8.77
N ARG A 89 -3.08 14.66 8.15
CA ARG A 89 -2.98 14.94 6.72
C ARG A 89 -3.69 13.89 5.86
N MET A 90 -3.58 12.61 6.20
CA MET A 90 -4.28 11.55 5.49
C MET A 90 -5.80 11.69 5.58
N MET A 91 -6.33 12.02 6.76
CA MET A 91 -7.78 12.14 6.99
C MET A 91 -8.38 13.41 6.39
N ARG A 92 -7.59 14.46 6.21
CA ARG A 92 -8.07 15.76 5.71
C ARG A 92 -8.79 15.69 4.36
N TRP A 93 -8.30 14.82 3.48
CA TRP A 93 -8.79 14.70 2.10
C TRP A 93 -9.71 13.50 1.91
N TRP A 94 -9.91 12.71 2.97
CA TRP A 94 -10.78 11.55 2.85
C TRP A 94 -12.25 11.95 2.73
N ARG A 95 -12.97 11.25 1.89
CA ARG A 95 -14.41 11.33 1.71
C ARG A 95 -14.98 9.93 1.60
N PRO A 96 -16.26 9.71 2.01
CA PRO A 96 -16.95 8.44 1.77
C PRO A 96 -16.95 8.08 0.28
N PRO A 97 -16.82 6.78 -0.05
CA PRO A 97 -16.69 6.36 -1.46
C PRO A 97 -18.01 6.41 -2.27
N CYS A 98 -19.15 6.50 -1.58
CA CYS A 98 -20.48 6.41 -2.19
C CYS A 98 -21.49 7.20 -1.35
N ARG A 99 -22.76 7.22 -1.80
CA ARG A 99 -23.86 7.77 -0.99
C ARG A 99 -24.21 6.83 0.17
N PRO A 100 -24.80 7.33 1.26
CA PRO A 100 -25.19 6.50 2.43
C PRO A 100 -26.05 5.30 2.07
N GLU A 101 -27.01 5.47 1.15
CA GLU A 101 -27.94 4.43 0.71
C GLU A 101 -27.27 3.33 -0.12
N ASP A 102 -26.17 3.64 -0.80
CA ASP A 102 -25.41 2.68 -1.61
C ASP A 102 -24.42 1.87 -0.76
N LEU A 103 -24.11 2.32 0.47
CA LEU A 103 -23.16 1.66 1.36
C LEU A 103 -23.79 0.45 2.06
N LEU A 104 -23.45 -0.74 1.60
CA LEU A 104 -24.06 -1.99 2.06
C LEU A 104 -23.45 -2.50 3.38
N LEU A 105 -22.13 -2.62 3.45
CA LEU A 105 -21.40 -3.16 4.58
C LEU A 105 -20.24 -2.26 4.95
N VAL A 106 -19.95 -2.14 6.24
CA VAL A 106 -18.78 -1.48 6.80
C VAL A 106 -18.06 -2.46 7.69
N GLU A 107 -16.76 -2.70 7.44
CA GLU A 107 -15.96 -3.68 8.16
C GLU A 107 -16.75 -4.96 8.46
N PRO A 108 -17.24 -5.68 7.43
CA PRO A 108 -18.07 -6.86 7.61
C PRO A 108 -17.27 -7.97 8.28
N CYS A 109 -17.07 -7.86 9.59
CA CYS A 109 -16.34 -8.85 10.36
C CYS A 109 -17.14 -9.31 11.58
N TYR A 110 -16.97 -10.59 11.86
CA TYR A 110 -17.39 -11.16 13.13
C TYR A 110 -16.33 -10.81 14.19
N ARG A 111 -16.60 -9.84 15.06
CA ARG A 111 -15.76 -9.57 16.23
C ARG A 111 -16.22 -10.42 17.39
N HIS A 112 -15.44 -11.44 17.76
CA HIS A 112 -15.59 -12.08 19.06
C HIS A 112 -15.17 -11.08 20.16
N GLY A 113 -16.10 -10.69 21.04
CA GLY A 113 -15.79 -10.07 22.32
C GLY A 113 -15.69 -8.56 22.39
N SER A 114 -16.30 -7.79 21.48
CA SER A 114 -16.55 -6.37 21.69
C SER A 114 -18.04 -6.10 21.90
N ASP A 115 -18.38 -5.10 22.73
CA ASP A 115 -19.77 -4.65 23.01
C ASP A 115 -20.49 -4.04 21.79
N ALA A 116 -19.84 -3.99 20.63
CA ALA A 116 -20.46 -3.66 19.36
C ALA A 116 -21.23 -4.88 18.85
N GLU A 117 -22.51 -4.71 18.49
CA GLU A 117 -23.29 -5.77 17.86
C GLU A 117 -22.46 -6.39 16.71
N PRO A 118 -22.25 -7.73 16.77
CA PRO A 118 -21.48 -8.38 15.71
C PRO A 118 -22.22 -8.20 14.39
N SER A 119 -21.56 -7.68 13.38
CA SER A 119 -22.07 -7.74 12.02
C SER A 119 -22.17 -9.23 11.65
N THR A 120 -23.36 -9.81 11.78
CA THR A 120 -23.64 -11.22 11.49
C THR A 120 -23.64 -11.51 9.98
N GLU A 121 -23.36 -10.51 9.18
CA GLU A 121 -23.57 -10.52 7.75
C GLU A 121 -22.42 -11.14 6.94
N TRP A 122 -21.25 -11.30 7.57
CA TRP A 122 -20.06 -11.80 6.86
C TRP A 122 -19.41 -12.97 7.63
N ARG A 123 -19.30 -14.13 6.99
CA ARG A 123 -18.81 -15.36 7.60
C ARG A 123 -17.57 -15.91 6.87
N PRO A 124 -16.71 -16.68 7.56
CA PRO A 124 -15.69 -17.45 6.88
C PRO A 124 -16.32 -18.35 5.81
N VAL A 125 -15.66 -18.41 4.66
CA VAL A 125 -16.10 -19.26 3.54
C VAL A 125 -15.25 -20.51 3.51
N ARG A 126 -15.89 -21.67 3.41
CA ARG A 126 -15.22 -22.95 3.24
C ARG A 126 -15.10 -23.28 1.76
N LEU A 127 -13.87 -23.49 1.31
CA LEU A 127 -13.54 -23.94 -0.04
C LEU A 127 -13.76 -25.45 -0.19
N ALA A 128 -13.74 -25.95 -1.43
CA ALA A 128 -14.00 -27.36 -1.75
C ALA A 128 -13.02 -28.34 -1.10
N ASP A 129 -11.78 -27.90 -0.82
CA ASP A 129 -10.75 -28.69 -0.13
C ASP A 129 -10.84 -28.61 1.40
N GLY A 130 -11.89 -28.00 1.94
CA GLY A 130 -12.11 -27.79 3.37
C GLY A 130 -11.37 -26.59 3.97
N THR A 131 -10.59 -25.85 3.20
CA THR A 131 -9.95 -24.60 3.65
C THR A 131 -11.00 -23.55 3.96
N GLU A 132 -10.91 -22.96 5.15
CA GLU A 132 -11.70 -21.77 5.50
C GLU A 132 -10.90 -20.51 5.22
N ILE A 133 -11.49 -19.58 4.50
CA ILE A 133 -10.94 -18.27 4.21
C ILE A 133 -11.72 -17.17 4.92
N TRP A 134 -11.01 -16.13 5.29
CA TRP A 134 -11.54 -15.00 6.03
C TRP A 134 -10.85 -13.70 5.63
N GLY A 135 -11.60 -12.61 5.68
CA GLY A 135 -11.04 -11.27 5.45
C GLY A 135 -12.06 -10.19 5.71
N THR A 136 -11.61 -8.98 5.91
CA THR A 136 -12.46 -7.84 6.21
C THR A 136 -12.01 -6.65 5.36
N PRO A 137 -12.73 -6.35 4.26
CA PRO A 137 -12.57 -5.07 3.57
C PRO A 137 -13.17 -3.95 4.41
N ASP A 138 -12.77 -2.71 4.17
CA ASP A 138 -13.29 -1.57 4.93
C ASP A 138 -14.75 -1.27 4.59
N ALA A 139 -15.15 -1.44 3.32
CA ALA A 139 -16.55 -1.26 2.91
C ALA A 139 -16.93 -2.08 1.68
N ILE A 140 -18.22 -2.35 1.57
CA ILE A 140 -18.89 -2.87 0.37
C ILE A 140 -19.99 -1.88 -0.01
N TYR A 141 -20.06 -1.49 -1.26
CA TYR A 141 -21.10 -0.59 -1.76
C TYR A 141 -21.50 -0.91 -3.21
N GLU A 142 -22.64 -0.38 -3.62
CA GLU A 142 -23.12 -0.44 -5.02
C GLU A 142 -22.74 0.85 -5.75
N ASP A 143 -22.21 0.70 -6.96
CA ASP A 143 -21.94 1.79 -7.89
C ASP A 143 -22.64 1.46 -9.22
N GLY A 144 -23.88 1.93 -9.35
CA GLY A 144 -24.75 1.54 -10.44
C GLY A 144 -25.03 0.05 -10.45
N ALA A 145 -24.55 -0.66 -11.46
CA ALA A 145 -24.74 -2.11 -11.59
C ALA A 145 -23.61 -2.95 -10.97
N LEU A 146 -22.54 -2.30 -10.50
CA LEU A 146 -21.35 -2.98 -9.98
C LEU A 146 -21.37 -3.04 -8.46
N MET A 147 -20.93 -4.18 -7.91
CA MET A 147 -20.55 -4.31 -6.52
C MET A 147 -19.09 -3.88 -6.37
N CYS A 148 -18.85 -2.98 -5.43
CA CYS A 148 -17.53 -2.43 -5.13
C CYS A 148 -17.04 -2.88 -3.76
N ILE A 149 -15.84 -3.43 -3.73
CA ILE A 149 -15.08 -3.73 -2.52
C ILE A 149 -14.10 -2.58 -2.32
N TYR A 150 -14.17 -1.91 -1.18
CA TYR A 150 -13.37 -0.74 -0.89
C TYR A 150 -12.45 -1.00 0.29
N ASP A 151 -11.18 -0.63 0.15
CA ASP A 151 -10.16 -0.91 1.15
C ASP A 151 -9.15 0.27 1.23
N HIS A 152 -8.93 0.78 2.42
CA HIS A 152 -8.00 1.87 2.67
C HIS A 152 -6.57 1.35 2.73
N LYS A 153 -5.66 2.12 2.16
CA LYS A 153 -4.23 1.85 2.22
C LYS A 153 -3.49 3.06 2.78
N THR A 154 -2.64 2.82 3.76
CA THR A 154 -1.80 3.83 4.40
C THR A 154 -0.37 3.81 3.88
N GLY A 155 -0.08 2.97 2.88
CA GLY A 155 1.23 2.86 2.24
C GLY A 155 1.69 4.15 1.58
N ARG A 156 3.00 4.29 1.39
CA ARG A 156 3.64 5.46 0.77
C ARG A 156 3.72 5.38 -0.74
N LEU A 157 3.63 4.18 -1.30
CA LEU A 157 3.64 3.95 -2.74
C LEU A 157 2.31 3.35 -3.16
N PRO A 158 1.54 4.00 -4.01
CA PRO A 158 0.32 3.44 -4.54
C PRO A 158 0.65 2.28 -5.49
N SER A 159 0.38 1.06 -5.05
CA SER A 159 0.41 -0.15 -5.89
C SER A 159 -1.01 -0.57 -6.30
N GLY A 160 -1.12 -1.36 -7.35
CA GLY A 160 -2.41 -1.96 -7.71
C GLY A 160 -2.93 -2.90 -6.63
N PRO A 161 -4.22 -3.31 -6.68
CA PRO A 161 -4.75 -4.35 -5.83
C PRO A 161 -4.07 -5.70 -6.11
N ASP A 162 -2.99 -5.97 -5.40
CA ASP A 162 -2.15 -7.17 -5.49
C ASP A 162 -2.36 -8.10 -4.28
N GLY A 163 -1.63 -9.21 -4.25
CA GLY A 163 -1.74 -10.20 -3.18
C GLY A 163 -3.06 -10.99 -3.18
N TRP A 164 -3.42 -11.54 -2.03
CA TRP A 164 -4.60 -12.39 -1.87
C TRP A 164 -5.86 -11.64 -1.43
N ALA A 165 -5.74 -10.44 -0.90
CA ALA A 165 -6.87 -9.69 -0.36
C ALA A 165 -8.00 -9.45 -1.37
N PRO A 166 -7.77 -8.96 -2.60
CA PRO A 166 -8.83 -8.71 -3.57
C PRO A 166 -9.65 -9.97 -3.88
N TRP A 167 -8.97 -11.10 -4.06
CA TRP A 167 -9.57 -12.38 -4.44
C TRP A 167 -10.37 -13.02 -3.30
N ILE A 168 -9.83 -12.96 -2.07
CA ILE A 168 -10.52 -13.46 -0.89
C ILE A 168 -11.77 -12.60 -0.62
N TYR A 169 -11.65 -11.29 -0.70
CA TYR A 169 -12.79 -10.39 -0.50
C TYR A 169 -13.87 -10.60 -1.56
N ALA A 170 -13.50 -10.76 -2.83
CA ALA A 170 -14.46 -11.05 -3.90
C ALA A 170 -15.16 -12.40 -3.68
N LYS A 171 -14.46 -13.43 -3.19
CA LYS A 171 -15.05 -14.72 -2.86
C LYS A 171 -16.03 -14.63 -1.68
N LEU A 172 -15.65 -13.90 -0.63
CA LEU A 172 -16.52 -13.66 0.53
C LEU A 172 -17.77 -12.87 0.11
N LEU A 173 -17.62 -11.84 -0.74
CA LEU A 173 -18.73 -11.07 -1.30
C LEU A 173 -19.68 -11.95 -2.10
N ALA A 174 -19.16 -12.81 -2.98
CA ALA A 174 -19.98 -13.71 -3.78
C ALA A 174 -20.81 -14.68 -2.92
N GLU A 175 -20.22 -15.21 -1.85
CA GLU A 175 -20.94 -16.08 -0.90
C GLU A 175 -21.99 -15.30 -0.10
N TRP A 176 -21.64 -14.10 0.37
CA TRP A 176 -22.61 -13.25 1.07
C TRP A 176 -23.80 -12.89 0.17
N CYS A 177 -23.57 -12.52 -1.08
CA CYS A 177 -24.66 -12.27 -2.05
C CYS A 177 -25.53 -13.51 -2.25
N ARG A 178 -24.91 -14.69 -2.35
CA ARG A 178 -25.63 -15.96 -2.49
C ARG A 178 -26.52 -16.26 -1.25
N GLU A 179 -25.97 -16.08 -0.04
CA GLU A 179 -26.69 -16.33 1.22
C GLU A 179 -27.83 -15.35 1.43
N THR A 180 -27.63 -14.08 1.12
CA THR A 180 -28.63 -13.02 1.27
C THR A 180 -29.59 -12.92 0.06
N ARG A 181 -29.38 -13.76 -0.95
CA ARG A 181 -30.15 -13.75 -2.23
C ARG A 181 -30.06 -12.41 -2.95
N ARG A 182 -28.99 -11.66 -2.73
CA ARG A 182 -28.70 -10.41 -3.44
C ARG A 182 -28.09 -10.74 -4.80
N PRO A 183 -28.55 -10.09 -5.88
CA PRO A 183 -27.90 -10.28 -7.19
C PRO A 183 -26.46 -9.81 -7.16
N LEU A 184 -25.56 -10.54 -7.80
CA LEU A 184 -24.18 -10.15 -8.01
C LEU A 184 -23.90 -10.12 -9.50
N ASN A 185 -23.69 -8.93 -10.03
CA ASN A 185 -23.25 -8.72 -11.39
C ASN A 185 -21.73 -8.74 -11.46
N TRP A 186 -21.20 -9.43 -12.43
CA TRP A 186 -19.77 -9.44 -12.71
C TRP A 186 -19.43 -8.43 -13.81
N PRO A 187 -18.23 -7.82 -13.78
CA PRO A 187 -17.15 -8.02 -12.80
C PRO A 187 -17.44 -7.34 -11.45
N VAL A 188 -16.81 -7.83 -10.40
CA VAL A 188 -16.71 -7.14 -9.11
C VAL A 188 -15.56 -6.14 -9.18
N ARG A 189 -15.81 -4.91 -8.72
CA ARG A 189 -14.79 -3.87 -8.65
C ARG A 189 -14.11 -3.88 -7.28
N VAL A 190 -12.79 -3.95 -7.24
CA VAL A 190 -11.98 -3.75 -6.02
C VAL A 190 -11.26 -2.42 -6.11
N LEU A 191 -11.46 -1.57 -5.12
CA LEU A 191 -10.89 -0.23 -5.04
C LEU A 191 -9.98 -0.12 -3.82
N TRP A 192 -8.70 0.13 -4.05
CA TRP A 192 -7.76 0.52 -3.02
C TRP A 192 -7.60 2.03 -2.97
N ARG A 193 -7.91 2.61 -1.82
CA ARG A 193 -7.79 4.04 -1.56
C ARG A 193 -6.56 4.32 -0.71
N PHE A 194 -5.53 4.86 -1.32
CA PHE A 194 -4.34 5.32 -0.62
C PHE A 194 -4.61 6.69 0.00
N VAL A 195 -4.95 6.70 1.28
CA VAL A 195 -5.42 7.89 2.01
C VAL A 195 -4.37 9.00 2.16
N ARG A 196 -3.10 8.72 1.84
CA ARG A 196 -2.02 9.72 1.80
C ARG A 196 -2.11 10.65 0.60
N PHE A 197 -2.80 10.23 -0.44
CA PHE A 197 -2.84 10.93 -1.72
C PHE A 197 -4.24 11.50 -1.93
N GLY A 198 -4.31 12.63 -2.63
CA GLY A 198 -5.57 13.22 -3.02
C GLY A 198 -6.45 12.28 -3.86
N GLU A 199 -7.66 12.70 -4.20
CA GLU A 199 -8.63 11.82 -4.86
C GLU A 199 -8.10 11.23 -6.17
N ASP A 200 -7.46 12.04 -6.98
CA ASP A 200 -7.02 11.66 -8.32
C ASP A 200 -5.83 10.67 -8.34
N MET A 201 -4.95 10.74 -7.35
CA MET A 201 -3.72 9.95 -7.34
C MET A 201 -3.74 8.76 -6.36
N GLY A 202 -4.71 8.73 -5.48
CA GLY A 202 -4.77 7.76 -4.38
C GLY A 202 -5.63 6.53 -4.66
N GLN A 203 -6.22 6.39 -5.84
CA GLN A 203 -7.13 5.29 -6.14
C GLN A 203 -6.49 4.30 -7.12
N ARG A 204 -6.64 3.02 -6.83
CA ARG A 204 -6.26 1.91 -7.71
C ARG A 204 -7.41 0.93 -7.78
N GLU A 205 -7.64 0.42 -8.97
CA GLU A 205 -8.78 -0.42 -9.30
C GLU A 205 -8.35 -1.75 -9.87
N LEU A 206 -9.10 -2.80 -9.53
CA LEU A 206 -9.05 -4.11 -10.16
C LEU A 206 -10.48 -4.56 -10.42
N LEU A 207 -10.77 -4.95 -11.65
CA LEU A 207 -12.02 -5.62 -12.02
C LEU A 207 -11.78 -7.12 -12.00
N ILE A 208 -12.60 -7.84 -11.25
CA ILE A 208 -12.50 -9.30 -11.11
C ILE A 208 -13.68 -9.94 -11.78
N SER A 209 -13.44 -10.72 -12.83
CA SER A 209 -14.45 -11.57 -13.45
C SER A 209 -14.68 -12.84 -12.62
N ARG A 210 -15.78 -13.53 -12.90
CA ARG A 210 -16.09 -14.79 -12.22
C ARG A 210 -15.04 -15.87 -12.53
N GLU A 211 -14.63 -15.95 -13.78
CA GLU A 211 -13.66 -16.93 -14.27
C GLU A 211 -12.28 -16.72 -13.62
N GLU A 212 -11.85 -15.46 -13.50
CA GLU A 212 -10.60 -15.12 -12.81
C GLU A 212 -10.66 -15.45 -11.32
N LEU A 213 -11.79 -15.18 -10.66
CA LEU A 213 -11.97 -15.55 -9.26
C LEU A 213 -11.91 -17.06 -9.06
N ASP A 214 -12.62 -17.85 -9.89
CA ASP A 214 -12.63 -19.30 -9.81
C ASP A 214 -11.22 -19.88 -10.02
N TRP A 215 -10.46 -19.33 -10.97
CA TRP A 215 -9.07 -19.69 -11.20
C TRP A 215 -8.16 -19.36 -10.00
N ARG A 216 -8.32 -18.18 -9.42
CA ARG A 216 -7.55 -17.79 -8.22
C ARG A 216 -7.88 -18.65 -7.00
N MET A 217 -9.14 -19.03 -6.82
CA MET A 217 -9.53 -19.97 -5.75
C MET A 217 -8.92 -21.36 -5.98
N TYR A 218 -8.84 -21.83 -7.20
CA TYR A 218 -8.12 -23.06 -7.54
C TYR A 218 -6.63 -22.97 -7.19
N GLN A 219 -5.97 -21.87 -7.54
CA GLN A 219 -4.57 -21.63 -7.15
C GLN A 219 -4.40 -21.59 -5.63
N LEU A 220 -5.35 -21.00 -4.90
CA LEU A 220 -5.35 -20.96 -3.43
C LEU A 220 -5.41 -22.37 -2.83
N MET A 221 -6.29 -23.24 -3.34
CA MET A 221 -6.36 -24.63 -2.88
C MET A 221 -5.03 -25.38 -3.09
N GLY A 222 -4.37 -25.16 -4.23
CA GLY A 222 -3.03 -25.70 -4.48
C GLY A 222 -1.98 -25.16 -3.49
N ARG A 223 -2.08 -23.89 -3.14
CA ARG A 223 -1.24 -23.24 -2.12
C ARG A 223 -1.45 -23.87 -0.73
N MET A 224 -2.71 -24.05 -0.36
CA MET A 224 -3.10 -24.69 0.90
C MET A 224 -2.64 -26.15 1.01
N SER A 225 -2.63 -26.87 -0.12
CA SER A 225 -2.07 -28.23 -0.16
C SER A 225 -0.57 -28.24 0.20
N ARG A 226 0.21 -27.30 -0.36
CA ARG A 226 1.64 -27.15 -0.01
C ARG A 226 1.85 -26.75 1.45
N ILE A 227 1.05 -25.82 1.98
CA ILE A 227 1.11 -25.46 3.41
C ILE A 227 0.85 -26.69 4.29
N ARG A 228 -0.18 -27.49 3.99
CA ARG A 228 -0.48 -28.72 4.75
C ARG A 228 0.65 -29.74 4.66
N GLU A 229 1.31 -29.84 3.50
CA GLU A 229 2.48 -30.72 3.35
C GLU A 229 3.62 -30.25 4.24
N SER A 230 3.96 -28.96 4.22
CA SER A 230 4.98 -28.38 5.10
C SER A 230 4.65 -28.56 6.59
N ILE A 231 3.37 -28.47 6.98
CA ILE A 231 2.94 -28.77 8.36
C ILE A 231 3.21 -30.22 8.71
N ARG A 232 2.94 -31.17 7.79
CA ARG A 232 3.15 -32.61 8.03
C ARG A 232 4.62 -33.00 8.08
N SER A 233 5.44 -32.47 7.17
CA SER A 233 6.88 -32.75 7.10
C SER A 233 7.67 -31.98 8.16
N GLY A 234 7.17 -30.87 8.67
CA GLY A 234 7.91 -29.93 9.50
C GLY A 234 8.92 -29.09 8.73
N GLU A 235 8.98 -29.24 7.41
CA GLU A 235 9.94 -28.56 6.55
C GLU A 235 9.38 -27.23 6.01
N TRP A 236 10.15 -26.16 6.20
CA TRP A 236 9.79 -24.81 5.77
C TRP A 236 10.96 -24.14 5.07
N ALA A 237 10.75 -23.80 3.81
CA ALA A 237 11.77 -23.11 3.03
C ALA A 237 11.97 -21.67 3.51
N CYS A 238 13.24 -21.26 3.61
CA CYS A 238 13.60 -19.84 3.71
C CYS A 238 13.75 -19.28 2.31
N THR A 239 13.04 -18.17 2.04
CA THR A 239 13.11 -17.47 0.75
C THR A 239 13.70 -16.09 0.97
N PRO A 240 15.01 -15.87 0.72
CA PRO A 240 15.62 -14.55 0.81
C PRO A 240 14.94 -13.57 -0.18
N ASN A 241 14.58 -12.39 0.34
CA ASN A 241 13.92 -11.35 -0.43
C ASN A 241 14.18 -9.96 0.20
N GLU A 242 13.69 -8.90 -0.43
CA GLU A 242 13.85 -7.52 0.02
C GLU A 242 13.28 -7.22 1.41
N TYR A 243 12.32 -8.02 1.89
CA TYR A 243 11.73 -7.86 3.22
C TYR A 243 12.55 -8.51 4.34
N CYS A 244 13.62 -9.25 4.01
CA CYS A 244 14.46 -9.88 5.02
C CYS A 244 15.09 -8.87 5.99
N ALA A 245 15.43 -7.67 5.52
CA ALA A 245 15.95 -6.60 6.38
C ALA A 245 15.00 -6.17 7.51
N TYR A 246 13.70 -6.45 7.36
CA TYR A 246 12.65 -6.15 8.35
C TYR A 246 12.06 -7.41 8.98
N CYS A 247 12.67 -8.57 8.71
CA CYS A 247 12.17 -9.85 9.20
C CYS A 247 12.53 -10.02 10.68
N PRO A 248 11.55 -10.31 11.56
CA PRO A 248 11.85 -10.55 12.98
C PRO A 248 12.72 -11.79 13.23
N LEU A 249 12.86 -12.66 12.22
CA LEU A 249 13.69 -13.87 12.27
C LEU A 249 15.10 -13.65 11.74
N TRP A 250 15.50 -12.43 11.42
CA TRP A 250 16.77 -12.14 10.74
C TRP A 250 17.97 -12.87 11.41
N THR A 251 18.06 -12.78 12.76
CA THR A 251 19.17 -13.36 13.52
C THR A 251 19.12 -14.89 13.65
N GLU A 252 17.95 -15.50 13.46
CA GLU A 252 17.72 -16.94 13.60
C GLU A 252 17.48 -17.62 12.25
N CYS A 253 17.42 -16.86 11.16
CA CYS A 253 17.09 -17.38 9.86
C CYS A 253 18.25 -18.19 9.28
N PRO A 254 18.04 -19.49 8.93
CA PRO A 254 19.11 -20.31 8.37
C PRO A 254 19.70 -19.76 7.07
N ALA A 255 18.92 -18.99 6.31
CA ALA A 255 19.38 -18.36 5.07
C ALA A 255 20.21 -17.09 5.30
N MET A 256 20.11 -16.48 6.49
CA MET A 256 20.78 -15.21 6.83
C MET A 256 21.80 -15.40 7.95
N SER A 257 21.62 -16.41 8.80
CA SER A 257 22.59 -16.73 9.86
C SER A 257 23.75 -17.52 9.25
N PRO A 258 24.98 -17.15 9.53
CA PRO A 258 26.13 -17.98 9.17
C PRO A 258 26.01 -19.37 9.84
N SER A 259 26.45 -20.37 9.13
CA SER A 259 26.42 -21.77 9.58
C SER A 259 27.31 -22.08 10.78
N GLU A 260 28.13 -21.12 11.23
CA GLU A 260 29.03 -21.24 12.38
C GLU A 260 28.94 -19.99 13.29
N PRO A 261 29.18 -20.14 14.60
CA PRO A 261 29.22 -19.01 15.52
C PRO A 261 30.35 -18.07 15.11
N GLN A 262 29.98 -16.85 14.68
CA GLN A 262 30.93 -15.82 14.30
C GLN A 262 31.25 -14.95 15.52
N THR A 263 32.53 -14.58 15.65
CA THR A 263 32.94 -13.58 16.60
C THR A 263 32.41 -12.19 16.18
N ALA A 264 32.31 -11.26 17.14
CA ALA A 264 31.89 -9.88 16.83
C ALA A 264 32.77 -9.24 15.73
N ASP A 265 34.07 -9.56 15.73
CA ASP A 265 35.02 -9.04 14.75
C ASP A 265 34.76 -9.60 13.34
N GLU A 266 34.39 -10.87 13.23
CA GLU A 266 34.01 -11.50 11.94
C GLU A 266 32.72 -10.91 11.39
N VAL A 267 31.73 -10.69 12.25
CA VAL A 267 30.47 -10.02 11.86
C VAL A 267 30.76 -8.58 11.44
N ALA A 268 31.59 -7.84 12.16
CA ALA A 268 32.00 -6.49 11.79
C ALA A 268 32.76 -6.47 10.46
N GLY A 269 33.66 -7.42 10.24
CA GLY A 269 34.38 -7.60 8.97
C GLY A 269 33.43 -7.87 7.80
N ALA A 270 32.47 -8.77 7.97
CA ALA A 270 31.45 -9.09 6.98
C ALA A 270 30.55 -7.89 6.67
N TYR A 271 30.14 -7.12 7.70
CA TYR A 271 29.39 -5.88 7.53
C TYR A 271 30.16 -4.84 6.71
N LEU A 272 31.44 -4.61 7.03
CA LEU A 272 32.28 -3.67 6.27
C LEU A 272 32.46 -4.11 4.82
N ALA A 273 32.64 -5.40 4.57
CA ALA A 273 32.71 -5.95 3.23
C ALA A 273 31.41 -5.73 2.43
N ALA A 274 30.26 -5.97 3.06
CA ALA A 274 28.94 -5.73 2.45
C ALA A 274 28.70 -4.23 2.14
N VAL A 275 29.13 -3.32 3.05
CA VAL A 275 29.08 -1.87 2.81
C VAL A 275 29.99 -1.46 1.65
N ALA A 276 31.20 -2.02 1.54
CA ALA A 276 32.11 -1.76 0.44
C ALA A 276 31.55 -2.25 -0.90
N GLU A 277 30.93 -3.43 -0.92
CA GLU A 277 30.27 -3.99 -2.11
C GLU A 277 29.11 -3.12 -2.56
N ARG A 278 28.22 -2.73 -1.64
CA ARG A 278 27.13 -1.80 -1.95
C ARG A 278 27.63 -0.52 -2.59
N LYS A 279 28.67 0.11 -2.03
CA LYS A 279 29.29 1.33 -2.59
C LYS A 279 29.86 1.10 -3.99
N ARG A 280 30.43 -0.08 -4.27
CA ARG A 280 30.91 -0.43 -5.60
C ARG A 280 29.75 -0.55 -6.59
N CYS A 281 28.69 -1.25 -6.21
CA CYS A 281 27.49 -1.37 -7.04
C CYS A 281 26.84 -0.01 -7.32
N GLU A 282 26.71 0.86 -6.30
CA GLU A 282 26.20 2.23 -6.46
C GLU A 282 27.08 3.09 -7.39
N ALA A 283 28.41 2.90 -7.35
CA ALA A 283 29.33 3.60 -8.25
C ALA A 283 29.18 3.08 -9.69
N GLN A 284 29.08 1.77 -9.86
CA GLN A 284 28.86 1.15 -11.18
C GLN A 284 27.51 1.56 -11.78
N GLU A 285 26.46 1.58 -10.97
CA GLU A 285 25.14 2.06 -11.40
C GLU A 285 25.22 3.51 -11.90
N ARG A 286 25.89 4.40 -11.15
CA ARG A 286 26.07 5.80 -11.57
C ARG A 286 26.85 5.91 -12.88
N GLU A 287 27.92 5.12 -13.06
CA GLU A 287 28.70 5.10 -14.29
C GLU A 287 27.87 4.62 -15.48
N LEU A 288 27.14 3.51 -15.32
CA LEU A 288 26.27 2.96 -16.36
C LEU A 288 25.16 3.94 -16.72
N ARG A 289 24.57 4.60 -15.70
CA ARG A 289 23.57 5.64 -15.90
C ARG A 289 24.14 6.82 -16.70
N ALA A 290 25.31 7.32 -16.32
CA ALA A 290 25.96 8.41 -17.06
C ALA A 290 26.28 8.04 -18.53
N ARG A 291 26.68 6.80 -18.77
CA ARG A 291 26.87 6.28 -20.15
C ARG A 291 25.54 6.22 -20.91
N LEU A 292 24.50 5.75 -20.27
CA LEU A 292 23.17 5.67 -20.87
C LEU A 292 22.63 7.07 -21.18
N ASP A 293 22.76 8.02 -20.24
CA ASP A 293 22.37 9.42 -20.44
C ASP A 293 23.11 10.08 -21.62
N ALA A 294 24.36 9.65 -21.89
CA ALA A 294 25.14 10.15 -23.02
C ALA A 294 24.77 9.52 -24.39
N MET A 295 24.07 8.37 -24.35
CA MET A 295 23.71 7.61 -25.57
C MET A 295 22.28 7.85 -26.03
N VAL A 296 21.42 8.43 -25.19
CA VAL A 296 19.98 8.54 -25.43
C VAL A 296 19.54 10.00 -25.53
N SER A 297 18.50 10.23 -26.31
CA SER A 297 17.85 11.54 -26.48
C SER A 297 16.46 11.53 -25.85
N VAL A 298 15.96 12.72 -25.49
CA VAL A 298 14.59 12.85 -24.98
C VAL A 298 13.60 12.33 -26.01
N GLY A 299 12.74 11.42 -25.59
CA GLY A 299 11.76 10.75 -26.43
C GLY A 299 12.16 9.34 -26.85
N ASP A 300 13.43 8.93 -26.62
CA ASP A 300 13.86 7.58 -26.93
C ASP A 300 13.19 6.56 -25.98
N GLU A 301 12.96 5.38 -26.51
CA GLU A 301 12.55 4.20 -25.75
C GLU A 301 13.64 3.15 -25.82
N ILE A 302 13.99 2.58 -24.66
CA ILE A 302 15.01 1.54 -24.53
C ILE A 302 14.29 0.22 -24.30
N PHE A 303 14.57 -0.74 -25.19
CA PHE A 303 13.91 -2.05 -25.21
C PHE A 303 14.80 -3.13 -24.62
N HIS A 304 14.15 -4.16 -24.06
CA HIS A 304 14.86 -5.34 -23.61
C HIS A 304 15.43 -6.10 -24.82
N PRO A 305 16.72 -6.52 -24.80
CA PRO A 305 17.37 -7.08 -25.98
C PRO A 305 16.71 -8.35 -26.53
N GLU A 306 16.14 -9.18 -25.64
CA GLU A 306 15.54 -10.47 -26.02
C GLU A 306 14.02 -10.39 -26.22
N SER A 307 13.28 -9.73 -25.30
CA SER A 307 11.82 -9.66 -25.37
C SER A 307 11.28 -8.52 -26.25
N GLN A 308 12.14 -7.56 -26.60
CA GLN A 308 11.76 -6.33 -27.33
C GLN A 308 10.65 -5.52 -26.60
N GLU A 309 10.47 -5.74 -25.30
CA GLU A 309 9.56 -4.93 -24.48
C GLU A 309 10.24 -3.62 -24.08
N PRO A 310 9.50 -2.49 -24.03
CA PRO A 310 10.05 -1.23 -23.57
C PRO A 310 10.41 -1.31 -22.08
N MET A 311 11.68 -1.07 -21.75
CA MET A 311 12.20 -1.09 -20.38
C MET A 311 12.23 0.29 -19.75
N PHE A 312 12.65 1.30 -20.55
CA PHE A 312 12.81 2.66 -20.08
C PHE A 312 12.35 3.65 -21.14
N ARG A 313 11.82 4.78 -20.68
CA ARG A 313 11.52 5.95 -21.50
C ARG A 313 12.37 7.13 -21.02
N VAL A 314 12.89 7.90 -21.95
CA VAL A 314 13.72 9.08 -21.67
C VAL A 314 12.84 10.33 -21.69
N GLU A 315 12.69 10.98 -20.56
CA GLU A 315 11.86 12.16 -20.40
C GLU A 315 12.68 13.36 -19.92
N ARG A 316 12.27 14.56 -20.33
CA ARG A 316 12.81 15.79 -19.75
C ARG A 316 12.09 16.07 -18.43
N LYS A 317 12.86 16.20 -17.35
CA LYS A 317 12.35 16.61 -16.06
C LYS A 317 12.89 17.99 -15.71
N ARG A 318 11.97 18.91 -15.44
CA ARG A 318 12.30 20.21 -14.93
C ARG A 318 12.14 20.22 -13.40
N SER A 319 13.22 20.53 -12.70
CA SER A 319 13.21 20.68 -11.24
C SER A 319 13.27 22.16 -10.89
N LEU A 320 12.33 22.61 -10.05
CA LEU A 320 12.30 23.96 -9.53
C LEU A 320 12.80 23.97 -8.09
N ARG A 321 13.66 24.92 -7.75
CA ARG A 321 14.16 25.13 -6.40
C ARG A 321 13.85 26.55 -5.95
N ALA A 322 13.19 26.68 -4.81
CA ALA A 322 12.95 27.99 -4.20
C ALA A 322 14.26 28.71 -3.89
N LEU A 323 14.35 29.97 -4.27
CA LEU A 323 15.45 30.86 -3.90
C LEU A 323 15.10 31.62 -2.63
N PRO A 324 16.11 32.17 -1.90
CA PRO A 324 15.85 33.09 -0.78
C PRO A 324 15.02 34.27 -1.27
N LEU A 325 13.84 34.48 -0.69
CA LEU A 325 12.94 35.56 -1.10
C LEU A 325 13.53 36.92 -0.74
N ARG A 326 13.60 37.80 -1.73
CA ARG A 326 13.92 39.21 -1.59
C ARG A 326 12.62 40.02 -1.63
N PRO A 327 12.61 41.27 -1.12
CA PRO A 327 11.40 42.10 -1.15
C PRO A 327 10.78 42.24 -2.56
N GLU A 328 11.63 42.40 -3.58
CA GLU A 328 11.19 42.52 -4.98
C GLU A 328 10.55 41.21 -5.48
N SER A 329 11.13 40.06 -5.10
CA SER A 329 10.60 38.74 -5.44
C SER A 329 9.26 38.44 -4.77
N LEU A 330 8.99 38.99 -3.57
CA LEU A 330 7.71 38.88 -2.88
C LEU A 330 6.59 39.63 -3.62
N LEU A 331 6.88 40.86 -4.16
CA LEU A 331 5.92 41.58 -4.95
C LEU A 331 5.58 40.82 -6.24
N ALA A 332 6.59 40.38 -6.97
CA ALA A 332 6.40 39.60 -8.17
C ALA A 332 5.64 38.26 -7.88
N LEU A 333 5.93 37.60 -6.76
CA LEU A 333 5.22 36.41 -6.35
C LEU A 333 3.72 36.67 -6.15
N ASN A 334 3.35 37.76 -5.52
CA ASN A 334 1.95 38.11 -5.32
C ASN A 334 1.26 38.45 -6.65
N GLU A 335 1.90 39.19 -7.54
CA GLU A 335 1.35 39.50 -8.87
C GLU A 335 1.14 38.24 -9.74
N ILE A 336 2.08 37.29 -9.68
CA ILE A 336 1.96 35.99 -10.35
C ILE A 336 0.82 35.18 -9.73
N ALA A 337 0.75 35.11 -8.40
CA ALA A 337 -0.30 34.41 -7.69
C ALA A 337 -1.69 34.95 -8.06
N ASP A 338 -1.87 36.24 -8.07
CA ASP A 338 -3.13 36.88 -8.42
C ASP A 338 -3.57 36.60 -9.86
N ARG A 339 -2.63 36.60 -10.83
CA ARG A 339 -2.92 36.24 -12.21
C ARG A 339 -3.39 34.81 -12.37
N HIS A 340 -2.91 33.92 -11.51
CA HIS A 340 -3.28 32.49 -11.49
C HIS A 340 -4.39 32.14 -10.48
N GLY A 341 -5.06 33.19 -9.89
CA GLY A 341 -6.16 33.00 -8.94
C GLY A 341 -5.76 32.34 -7.63
N ARG A 342 -4.51 32.51 -7.18
CA ARG A 342 -3.94 31.96 -5.94
C ARG A 342 -3.46 33.11 -5.03
N SER A 343 -3.24 32.83 -3.76
CA SER A 343 -2.55 33.75 -2.88
C SER A 343 -1.03 33.53 -2.90
N GLY A 344 -0.23 34.57 -2.72
CA GLY A 344 1.22 34.47 -2.64
C GLY A 344 1.66 33.58 -1.50
N VAL A 345 0.91 33.50 -0.39
CA VAL A 345 1.16 32.62 0.73
C VAL A 345 0.92 31.15 0.36
N ASP A 346 -0.09 30.89 -0.49
CA ASP A 346 -0.36 29.52 -0.95
C ASP A 346 0.75 29.02 -1.86
N LEU A 347 1.32 29.87 -2.72
CA LEU A 347 2.44 29.51 -3.58
C LEU A 347 3.69 29.11 -2.78
N LEU A 348 3.94 29.76 -1.64
CA LEU A 348 5.06 29.41 -0.74
C LEU A 348 4.90 28.05 -0.06
N ARG A 349 3.67 27.50 -0.02
CA ARG A 349 3.34 26.22 0.61
C ARG A 349 3.20 25.05 -0.38
N ILE A 350 3.18 25.36 -1.68
CA ILE A 350 3.03 24.34 -2.71
C ILE A 350 4.36 23.67 -2.97
N SER A 351 4.35 22.35 -3.15
CA SER A 351 5.50 21.63 -3.68
C SER A 351 5.82 22.11 -5.10
N THR A 352 7.07 22.06 -5.50
CA THR A 352 7.50 22.50 -6.84
C THR A 352 6.74 21.84 -7.99
N SER A 353 6.21 20.64 -7.80
CA SER A 353 5.34 19.94 -8.76
C SER A 353 3.95 20.57 -8.95
N GLY A 354 3.53 21.47 -8.07
CA GLY A 354 2.27 22.21 -8.21
C GLY A 354 2.39 23.55 -8.91
N LEU A 355 3.58 23.88 -9.44
CA LEU A 355 3.88 25.19 -10.05
C LEU A 355 3.99 25.13 -11.58
N ASP A 356 3.67 24.00 -12.21
CA ASP A 356 3.93 23.76 -13.64
C ASP A 356 3.35 24.83 -14.59
N GLY A 357 2.17 25.39 -14.28
CA GLY A 357 1.56 26.41 -15.12
C GLY A 357 2.16 27.82 -14.99
N MET A 358 3.05 28.07 -14.03
CA MET A 358 3.63 29.40 -13.75
C MET A 358 5.16 29.36 -13.53
N ALA A 359 5.78 28.23 -13.86
CA ALA A 359 7.19 27.99 -13.57
C ALA A 359 8.12 29.01 -14.26
N ASP A 360 7.85 29.36 -15.52
CA ASP A 360 8.68 30.30 -16.28
C ASP A 360 8.63 31.71 -15.68
N GLU A 361 7.42 32.18 -15.32
CA GLU A 361 7.24 33.46 -14.68
C GLU A 361 7.94 33.55 -13.31
N LEU A 362 7.92 32.48 -12.52
CA LEU A 362 8.59 32.41 -11.24
C LEU A 362 10.13 32.38 -11.37
N VAL A 363 10.63 31.78 -12.45
CA VAL A 363 12.07 31.80 -12.76
C VAL A 363 12.50 33.20 -13.20
N GLU A 364 11.76 33.87 -14.08
CA GLU A 364 12.04 35.21 -14.53
C GLU A 364 11.99 36.24 -13.38
N ALA A 365 11.05 36.03 -12.46
CA ALA A 365 10.92 36.89 -11.27
C ALA A 365 11.98 36.59 -10.17
N GLY A 366 12.86 35.60 -10.37
CA GLY A 366 13.88 35.23 -9.41
C GLY A 366 13.33 34.64 -8.10
N VAL A 367 12.16 34.03 -8.15
CA VAL A 367 11.53 33.33 -7.00
C VAL A 367 12.02 31.91 -6.90
N VAL A 368 12.22 31.25 -8.03
CA VAL A 368 12.75 29.88 -8.12
C VAL A 368 13.89 29.80 -9.15
N SER A 369 14.73 28.82 -9.00
CA SER A 369 15.67 28.39 -10.05
C SER A 369 15.16 27.13 -10.71
N ALA A 370 15.31 27.01 -12.03
CA ALA A 370 15.01 25.80 -12.76
C ALA A 370 16.29 25.06 -13.13
N THR A 371 16.24 23.75 -13.04
CA THR A 371 17.26 22.86 -13.57
C THR A 371 16.56 21.82 -14.44
N ASP A 372 16.86 21.83 -15.72
CA ASP A 372 16.39 20.80 -16.63
C ASP A 372 17.34 19.60 -16.57
N THR A 373 16.78 18.44 -16.27
CA THR A 373 17.51 17.17 -16.27
C THR A 373 16.82 16.20 -17.20
N VAL A 374 17.60 15.31 -17.78
CA VAL A 374 17.07 14.15 -18.51
C VAL A 374 16.88 13.03 -17.49
N GLU A 375 15.71 12.47 -17.41
CA GLU A 375 15.40 11.35 -16.53
C GLU A 375 15.04 10.12 -17.34
N ILE A 376 15.71 9.02 -17.03
CA ILE A 376 15.41 7.71 -17.60
C ILE A 376 14.44 7.03 -16.62
N ARG A 377 13.20 6.87 -17.05
CA ARG A 377 12.15 6.22 -16.25
C ARG A 377 11.93 4.80 -16.74
N ARG A 378 11.85 3.89 -15.81
CA ARG A 378 11.41 2.53 -16.09
C ARG A 378 9.96 2.57 -16.56
N THR A 379 9.65 1.95 -17.69
CA THR A 379 8.29 1.76 -18.14
C THR A 379 7.61 0.81 -17.14
N SER A 380 6.51 1.26 -16.52
CA SER A 380 5.65 0.33 -15.78
C SER A 380 5.05 -0.65 -16.79
N ARG A 381 5.06 -1.93 -16.48
CA ARG A 381 4.17 -2.87 -17.16
C ARG A 381 2.75 -2.45 -16.77
N ASP A 382 1.96 -1.99 -17.75
CA ASP A 382 0.52 -1.85 -17.60
C ASP A 382 -0.14 -3.21 -17.38
#